data_4899460e53d2edac89fd7980cfcd24d2
#
_entry.id   4899460e53d2edac89fd7980cfcd24d2
#
_cell.length_a   1.000
_cell.length_b   1.000
_cell.length_c   1.000
_cell.angle_alpha   90.00
_cell.angle_beta   90.00
_cell.angle_gamma   90.00
#
_symmetry.space_group_name_H-M   'P 1'
#
loop_
_entity.id
_entity.type
_entity.pdbx_description
1 polymer ?
#
loop_
_entity_poly.entity_id
_entity_poly.type
_entity_poly.pdbx_seq_one_letter_code
_entity_poly.pdbx_strand_id
1 'polypeptide(L)'
;MHEILDIFLEKSKQHHSNIIYAQIYKNDVLKEEFRLFPVKTRLNIWSVSKPFVAMAAGIAEREGLITLDEYIYPWFEKYFPSNPSENLYKIKIRDLLTMSSGQNDPLFFCDGPERYREKDWVRYFFQNDSFPYTPGTHFVYSNFCSYILSVLLEEKSGTGLLNYLRYRFFEPVGIPNPDWTLCPQGHCMAANGLYLTIDELARFGHLLLKKNVLNAFKTSIGKSEAK
;
A
#
# COMPACT_ATOMS: atom_id res chain seq x y z
N MET A 1 18.60 15.90 -29.87
CA MET A 1 17.45 14.99 -29.88
C MET A 1 16.80 15.19 -28.53
N HIS A 2 15.63 15.81 -28.51
CA HIS A 2 14.92 15.99 -27.24
C HIS A 2 14.48 14.61 -26.75
N GLU A 3 14.92 14.28 -25.60
CA GLU A 3 14.69 13.00 -24.99
C GLU A 3 13.26 12.92 -24.46
N ILE A 4 12.78 11.74 -24.16
CA ILE A 4 11.39 11.48 -23.74
C ILE A 4 11.02 12.33 -22.53
N LEU A 5 11.97 12.56 -21.65
CA LEU A 5 11.76 13.35 -20.43
C LEU A 5 11.44 14.83 -20.73
N ASP A 6 12.11 15.46 -21.73
CA ASP A 6 11.83 16.84 -22.11
C ASP A 6 10.39 16.99 -22.61
N ILE A 7 9.95 16.06 -23.47
CA ILE A 7 8.58 16.03 -23.98
C ILE A 7 7.56 15.86 -22.83
N PHE A 8 7.84 14.97 -21.90
CA PHE A 8 7.01 14.74 -20.72
C PHE A 8 6.91 16.00 -19.85
N LEU A 9 8.01 16.66 -19.57
CA LEU A 9 8.05 17.87 -18.74
C LEU A 9 7.35 19.06 -19.41
N GLU A 10 7.49 19.20 -20.73
CA GLU A 10 6.77 20.24 -21.47
C GLU A 10 5.26 20.01 -21.42
N LYS A 11 4.79 18.79 -21.69
CA LYS A 11 3.36 18.43 -21.54
C LYS A 11 2.85 18.63 -20.13
N SER A 12 3.63 18.25 -19.13
CA SER A 12 3.26 18.43 -17.73
C SER A 12 3.04 19.90 -17.38
N LYS A 13 3.89 20.82 -17.91
CA LYS A 13 3.70 22.27 -17.76
C LYS A 13 2.43 22.76 -18.43
N GLN A 14 2.12 22.27 -19.64
CA GLN A 14 0.89 22.61 -20.36
C GLN A 14 -0.37 22.20 -19.59
N HIS A 15 -0.30 21.10 -18.84
CA HIS A 15 -1.38 20.60 -17.98
C HIS A 15 -1.31 21.10 -16.53
N HIS A 16 -0.49 22.10 -16.24
CA HIS A 16 -0.28 22.66 -14.88
C HIS A 16 0.08 21.61 -13.82
N SER A 17 0.76 20.53 -14.22
CA SER A 17 1.23 19.49 -13.31
C SER A 17 2.60 19.85 -12.75
N ASN A 18 2.71 19.84 -11.43
CA ASN A 18 3.98 20.14 -10.73
C ASN A 18 4.80 18.86 -10.58
N ILE A 19 5.80 18.68 -11.44
CA ILE A 19 6.74 17.57 -11.33
C ILE A 19 7.91 18.00 -10.44
N ILE A 20 8.18 17.21 -9.40
CA ILE A 20 9.30 17.46 -8.47
C ILE A 20 10.51 16.64 -8.88
N TYR A 21 10.30 15.36 -9.18
CA TYR A 21 11.34 14.45 -9.67
C TYR A 21 10.75 13.56 -10.76
N ALA A 22 11.56 13.24 -11.75
CA ALA A 22 11.24 12.22 -12.76
C ALA A 22 12.51 11.49 -13.18
N GLN A 23 12.40 10.20 -13.43
CA GLN A 23 13.50 9.35 -13.87
C GLN A 23 13.02 8.41 -14.95
N ILE A 24 13.85 8.20 -15.96
CA ILE A 24 13.64 7.21 -17.02
C ILE A 24 14.77 6.18 -16.97
N TYR A 25 14.37 4.93 -16.86
CA TYR A 25 15.28 3.79 -16.89
C TYR A 25 15.08 2.96 -18.13
N LYS A 26 16.18 2.41 -18.66
CA LYS A 26 16.18 1.41 -19.73
C LYS A 26 17.21 0.34 -19.40
N ASN A 27 16.75 -0.92 -19.33
CA ASN A 27 17.60 -2.06 -18.97
C ASN A 27 18.35 -1.84 -17.63
N ASP A 28 17.62 -1.41 -16.60
CA ASP A 28 18.13 -1.10 -15.25
C ASP A 28 19.13 0.07 -15.18
N VAL A 29 19.36 0.78 -16.28
CA VAL A 29 20.26 1.93 -16.32
C VAL A 29 19.43 3.21 -16.36
N LEU A 30 19.71 4.14 -15.44
CA LEU A 30 19.15 5.49 -15.46
C LEU A 30 19.64 6.20 -16.73
N LYS A 31 18.70 6.65 -17.55
CA LYS A 31 18.98 7.34 -18.82
C LYS A 31 18.77 8.85 -18.72
N GLU A 32 17.68 9.24 -18.10
CA GLU A 32 17.28 10.65 -17.98
C GLU A 32 16.78 10.90 -16.56
N GLU A 33 17.07 12.07 -16.04
CA GLU A 33 16.62 12.50 -14.73
C GLU A 33 16.28 13.99 -14.72
N PHE A 34 15.15 14.32 -14.14
CA PHE A 34 14.75 15.68 -13.80
C PHE A 34 14.66 15.84 -12.29
N ARG A 35 15.16 16.96 -11.79
CA ARG A 35 15.09 17.37 -10.38
C ARG A 35 14.70 18.83 -10.29
N LEU A 36 13.57 19.11 -9.67
CA LEU A 36 13.21 20.48 -9.32
C LEU A 36 14.09 21.00 -8.17
N PHE A 37 14.42 20.12 -7.22
CA PHE A 37 15.32 20.41 -6.10
C PHE A 37 16.62 19.59 -6.21
N PRO A 38 17.77 20.16 -5.83
CA PRO A 38 19.07 19.47 -5.98
C PRO A 38 19.19 18.22 -5.10
N VAL A 39 18.53 18.22 -3.94
CA VAL A 39 18.55 17.10 -3.00
C VAL A 39 17.29 16.27 -3.17
N LYS A 40 17.45 14.96 -3.31
CA LYS A 40 16.34 14.01 -3.32
C LYS A 40 15.86 13.78 -1.90
N THR A 41 14.68 14.29 -1.58
CA THR A 41 14.01 14.08 -0.29
C THR A 41 12.94 12.99 -0.43
N ARG A 42 12.59 12.38 0.68
CA ARG A 42 11.42 11.50 0.75
C ARG A 42 10.15 12.32 0.67
N LEU A 43 9.28 11.97 -0.24
CA LEU A 43 7.97 12.58 -0.42
C LEU A 43 6.88 11.54 -0.16
N ASN A 44 5.71 12.01 0.29
CA ASN A 44 4.55 11.14 0.36
C ASN A 44 4.20 10.64 -1.05
N ILE A 45 4.27 9.31 -1.24
CA ILE A 45 3.97 8.68 -2.53
C ILE A 45 2.48 8.40 -2.72
N TRP A 46 1.64 8.91 -1.80
CA TRP A 46 0.19 8.80 -1.84
C TRP A 46 -0.26 7.36 -2.05
N SER A 47 -1.20 7.13 -2.97
CA SER A 47 -1.77 5.80 -3.22
C SER A 47 -0.79 4.77 -3.79
N VAL A 48 0.41 5.18 -4.20
CA VAL A 48 1.49 4.24 -4.52
C VAL A 48 1.98 3.49 -3.26
N SER A 49 1.52 3.89 -2.08
CA SER A 49 1.69 3.12 -0.83
C SER A 49 0.97 1.76 -0.85
N LYS A 50 -0.17 1.66 -1.54
CA LYS A 50 -1.02 0.44 -1.58
C LYS A 50 -0.31 -0.82 -2.09
N PRO A 51 0.50 -0.77 -3.18
CA PRO A 51 1.30 -1.90 -3.61
C PRO A 51 2.23 -2.48 -2.54
N PHE A 52 2.72 -1.67 -1.60
CA PHE A 52 3.55 -2.15 -0.49
C PHE A 52 2.75 -2.96 0.53
N VAL A 53 1.46 -2.62 0.72
CA VAL A 53 0.54 -3.44 1.53
C VAL A 53 0.27 -4.77 0.84
N ALA A 54 0.10 -4.78 -0.49
CA ALA A 54 -0.05 -6.01 -1.25
C ALA A 54 1.20 -6.89 -1.16
N MET A 55 2.41 -6.29 -1.16
CA MET A 55 3.66 -7.02 -0.91
C MET A 55 3.68 -7.65 0.48
N ALA A 56 3.24 -6.92 1.51
CA ALA A 56 3.15 -7.47 2.87
C ALA A 56 2.20 -8.67 2.92
N ALA A 57 1.05 -8.59 2.25
CA ALA A 57 0.11 -9.71 2.18
C ALA A 57 0.72 -10.93 1.48
N GLY A 58 1.44 -10.74 0.36
CA GLY A 58 2.12 -11.83 -0.33
C GLY A 58 3.24 -12.47 0.51
N ILE A 59 3.94 -11.70 1.32
CA ILE A 59 4.93 -12.22 2.27
C ILE A 59 4.22 -13.00 3.38
N ALA A 60 3.14 -12.46 3.95
CA ALA A 60 2.38 -13.09 5.01
C ALA A 60 1.72 -14.42 4.56
N GLU A 61 1.22 -14.48 3.32
CA GLU A 61 0.70 -15.73 2.72
C GLU A 61 1.80 -16.78 2.62
N ARG A 62 2.98 -16.39 2.14
CA ARG A 62 4.13 -17.31 2.03
C ARG A 62 4.62 -17.80 3.40
N GLU A 63 4.55 -16.95 4.44
CA GLU A 63 4.88 -17.31 5.82
C GLU A 63 3.78 -18.14 6.51
N GLY A 64 2.64 -18.37 5.84
CA GLY A 64 1.52 -19.11 6.39
C GLY A 64 0.71 -18.35 7.44
N LEU A 65 0.91 -17.02 7.55
CA LEU A 65 0.17 -16.17 8.49
C LEU A 65 -1.26 -15.91 8.02
N ILE A 66 -1.47 -15.87 6.70
CA ILE A 66 -2.77 -15.65 6.07
C ILE A 66 -2.97 -16.63 4.91
N THR A 67 -4.24 -16.77 4.49
CA THR A 67 -4.60 -17.31 3.17
C THR A 67 -5.51 -16.31 2.45
N LEU A 68 -5.41 -16.21 1.13
CA LEU A 68 -6.20 -15.23 0.37
C LEU A 68 -7.72 -15.48 0.49
N ASP A 69 -8.13 -16.72 0.75
CA ASP A 69 -9.54 -17.10 0.93
C ASP A 69 -10.05 -16.96 2.35
N GLU A 70 -9.22 -16.52 3.28
CA GLU A 70 -9.60 -16.27 4.67
C GLU A 70 -10.58 -15.11 4.76
N TYR A 71 -11.64 -15.28 5.54
CA TYR A 71 -12.60 -14.21 5.85
C TYR A 71 -12.01 -13.24 6.87
N ILE A 72 -12.31 -11.95 6.70
CA ILE A 72 -11.82 -10.92 7.63
C ILE A 72 -12.70 -10.73 8.86
N TYR A 73 -13.97 -11.12 8.81
CA TYR A 73 -14.94 -10.85 9.88
C TYR A 73 -14.51 -11.32 11.27
N PRO A 74 -13.83 -12.47 11.46
CA PRO A 74 -13.46 -12.92 12.82
C PRO A 74 -12.56 -11.91 13.57
N TRP A 75 -11.86 -11.05 12.82
CA TRP A 75 -10.97 -10.04 13.36
C TRP A 75 -11.66 -8.70 13.59
N PHE A 76 -12.74 -8.41 12.82
CA PHE A 76 -13.35 -7.10 12.73
C PHE A 76 -14.82 -7.03 13.15
N GLU A 77 -15.49 -8.14 13.48
CA GLU A 77 -16.91 -8.18 13.85
C GLU A 77 -17.24 -7.22 15.02
N LYS A 78 -16.33 -7.06 15.97
CA LYS A 78 -16.47 -6.13 17.11
C LYS A 78 -16.59 -4.65 16.70
N TYR A 79 -16.27 -4.33 15.46
CA TYR A 79 -16.36 -2.98 14.89
C TYR A 79 -17.59 -2.79 13.99
N PHE A 80 -18.31 -3.86 13.68
CA PHE A 80 -19.48 -3.80 12.81
C PHE A 80 -20.60 -2.97 13.43
N PRO A 81 -21.48 -2.33 12.63
CA PRO A 81 -22.67 -1.65 13.13
C PRO A 81 -23.64 -2.65 13.77
N SER A 82 -24.61 -2.17 14.54
CA SER A 82 -25.61 -3.01 15.22
C SER A 82 -26.50 -3.80 14.25
N ASN A 83 -26.64 -3.36 13.01
CA ASN A 83 -27.33 -4.05 11.93
C ASN A 83 -26.42 -4.14 10.70
N PRO A 84 -25.42 -5.02 10.69
CA PRO A 84 -24.44 -5.09 9.63
C PRO A 84 -25.03 -5.70 8.36
N SER A 85 -24.52 -5.25 7.20
CA SER A 85 -24.78 -5.95 5.95
C SER A 85 -24.23 -7.38 6.02
N GLU A 86 -24.98 -8.38 5.54
CA GLU A 86 -24.50 -9.76 5.43
C GLU A 86 -23.22 -9.87 4.58
N ASN A 87 -22.97 -8.91 3.71
CA ASN A 87 -21.77 -8.89 2.87
C ASN A 87 -20.49 -8.68 3.68
N LEU A 88 -20.56 -7.99 4.83
CA LEU A 88 -19.41 -7.84 5.73
C LEU A 88 -18.85 -9.17 6.21
N TYR A 89 -19.71 -10.16 6.42
CA TYR A 89 -19.30 -11.52 6.83
C TYR A 89 -18.68 -12.34 5.69
N LYS A 90 -18.79 -11.86 4.44
CA LYS A 90 -18.33 -12.58 3.23
C LYS A 90 -17.03 -12.03 2.67
N ILE A 91 -16.53 -10.91 3.20
CA ILE A 91 -15.30 -10.27 2.71
C ILE A 91 -14.11 -11.18 3.04
N LYS A 92 -13.32 -11.48 2.00
CA LYS A 92 -12.07 -12.22 2.10
C LYS A 92 -10.87 -11.29 1.90
N ILE A 93 -9.69 -11.74 2.28
CA ILE A 93 -8.43 -11.00 2.07
C ILE A 93 -8.23 -10.67 0.59
N ARG A 94 -8.53 -11.61 -0.33
CA ARG A 94 -8.45 -11.34 -1.78
C ARG A 94 -9.34 -10.20 -2.24
N ASP A 95 -10.51 -10.03 -1.62
CA ASP A 95 -11.45 -8.97 -2.00
C ASP A 95 -10.92 -7.58 -1.59
N LEU A 96 -10.16 -7.50 -0.51
CA LEU A 96 -9.42 -6.29 -0.13
C LEU A 96 -8.29 -6.01 -1.13
N LEU A 97 -7.51 -7.01 -1.52
CA LEU A 97 -6.40 -6.86 -2.48
C LEU A 97 -6.89 -6.44 -3.86
N THR A 98 -8.05 -6.92 -4.29
CA THR A 98 -8.64 -6.61 -5.59
C THR A 98 -9.59 -5.42 -5.57
N MET A 99 -9.74 -4.75 -4.42
CA MET A 99 -10.68 -3.65 -4.22
C MET A 99 -12.12 -4.01 -4.62
N SER A 100 -12.54 -5.18 -4.25
CA SER A 100 -13.88 -5.72 -4.50
C SER A 100 -14.59 -6.13 -3.21
N SER A 101 -14.43 -5.34 -2.16
CA SER A 101 -14.99 -5.58 -0.82
C SER A 101 -16.51 -5.52 -0.73
N GLY A 102 -17.19 -5.12 -1.81
CA GLY A 102 -18.64 -4.93 -1.85
C GLY A 102 -19.12 -3.51 -1.52
N GLN A 103 -18.19 -2.57 -1.39
CA GLN A 103 -18.50 -1.14 -1.21
C GLN A 103 -19.17 -0.56 -2.45
N ASN A 104 -19.99 0.48 -2.25
CA ASN A 104 -20.61 1.26 -3.32
C ASN A 104 -19.93 2.62 -3.52
N ASP A 105 -19.94 3.44 -2.48
CA ASP A 105 -19.38 4.80 -2.47
C ASP A 105 -18.42 4.89 -1.29
N PRO A 106 -17.15 4.52 -1.49
CA PRO A 106 -16.22 4.39 -0.38
C PRO A 106 -15.81 5.73 0.18
N LEU A 107 -15.72 5.81 1.48
CA LEU A 107 -15.17 6.96 2.17
C LEU A 107 -13.68 7.12 1.82
N PHE A 108 -13.32 8.27 1.26
CA PHE A 108 -11.93 8.69 1.09
C PHE A 108 -11.41 9.35 2.36
N PHE A 109 -11.67 8.70 3.46
CA PHE A 109 -11.42 9.19 4.81
C PHE A 109 -9.99 9.70 5.02
N CYS A 110 -8.99 9.03 4.44
CA CYS A 110 -7.59 9.42 4.59
C CYS A 110 -7.26 10.80 4.02
N ASP A 111 -8.12 11.34 3.16
CA ASP A 111 -7.94 12.64 2.50
C ASP A 111 -8.91 13.70 3.05
N GLY A 112 -9.87 13.28 3.87
CA GLY A 112 -10.89 14.16 4.48
C GLY A 112 -10.46 14.76 5.83
N PRO A 113 -11.13 15.83 6.27
CA PRO A 113 -10.87 16.43 7.59
C PRO A 113 -11.29 15.54 8.75
N GLU A 114 -12.16 14.56 8.52
CA GLU A 114 -12.67 13.61 9.52
C GLU A 114 -11.52 12.83 10.16
N ARG A 115 -10.48 12.49 9.39
CA ARG A 115 -9.30 11.76 9.87
C ARG A 115 -8.61 12.39 11.08
N TYR A 116 -8.74 13.72 11.24
CA TYR A 116 -8.14 14.46 12.35
C TYR A 116 -9.01 14.46 13.61
N ARG A 117 -10.27 14.08 13.48
CA ARG A 117 -11.25 14.06 14.57
C ARG A 117 -11.50 12.64 15.08
N GLU A 118 -11.42 11.66 14.18
CA GLU A 118 -11.68 10.26 14.50
C GLU A 118 -10.46 9.60 15.15
N LYS A 119 -10.69 8.94 16.27
CA LYS A 119 -9.64 8.23 17.00
C LYS A 119 -9.56 6.76 16.59
N ASP A 120 -10.68 6.15 16.25
CA ASP A 120 -10.79 4.74 15.85
C ASP A 120 -11.19 4.64 14.38
N TRP A 121 -10.18 4.60 13.51
CA TRP A 121 -10.39 4.54 12.06
C TRP A 121 -10.98 3.21 11.61
N VAL A 122 -10.67 2.11 12.29
CA VAL A 122 -11.25 0.80 11.97
C VAL A 122 -12.75 0.85 12.18
N ARG A 123 -13.18 1.30 13.35
CA ARG A 123 -14.60 1.44 13.67
C ARG A 123 -15.28 2.44 12.74
N TYR A 124 -14.65 3.58 12.47
CA TYR A 124 -15.20 4.60 11.59
C TYR A 124 -15.54 4.04 10.20
N PHE A 125 -14.62 3.30 9.58
CA PHE A 125 -14.87 2.68 8.29
C PHE A 125 -16.03 1.68 8.33
N PHE A 126 -16.06 0.75 9.28
CA PHE A 126 -17.12 -0.25 9.36
C PHE A 126 -18.48 0.34 9.69
N GLN A 127 -18.53 1.46 10.40
CA GLN A 127 -19.78 2.10 10.81
C GLN A 127 -20.36 3.07 9.77
N ASN A 128 -19.52 3.62 8.89
CA ASN A 128 -19.94 4.67 7.96
C ASN A 128 -19.88 4.27 6.49
N ASP A 129 -19.15 3.21 6.13
CA ASP A 129 -19.14 2.67 4.77
C ASP A 129 -20.35 1.78 4.50
N SER A 130 -20.74 1.70 3.23
CA SER A 130 -21.86 0.87 2.76
C SER A 130 -21.35 -0.30 1.93
N PHE A 131 -21.90 -1.50 2.17
CA PHE A 131 -21.49 -2.75 1.52
C PHE A 131 -22.68 -3.45 0.84
N PRO A 132 -23.31 -2.84 -0.20
CA PRO A 132 -24.49 -3.42 -0.85
C PRO A 132 -24.15 -4.57 -1.78
N TYR A 133 -22.93 -4.67 -2.29
CA TYR A 133 -22.57 -5.69 -3.27
C TYR A 133 -21.94 -6.93 -2.62
N THR A 134 -22.13 -8.08 -3.25
CA THR A 134 -21.41 -9.28 -2.86
C THR A 134 -19.91 -9.10 -3.09
N PRO A 135 -19.04 -9.35 -2.08
CA PRO A 135 -17.61 -9.26 -2.23
C PRO A 135 -17.10 -10.08 -3.43
N GLY A 136 -16.11 -9.55 -4.12
CA GLY A 136 -15.54 -10.16 -5.33
C GLY A 136 -16.29 -9.84 -6.63
N THR A 137 -17.44 -9.16 -6.60
CA THR A 137 -18.27 -8.94 -7.80
C THR A 137 -18.11 -7.57 -8.46
N HIS A 138 -17.75 -6.54 -7.68
CA HIS A 138 -17.64 -5.15 -8.16
C HIS A 138 -16.33 -4.55 -7.72
N PHE A 139 -15.59 -4.00 -8.66
CA PHE A 139 -14.40 -3.20 -8.37
C PHE A 139 -14.83 -1.79 -7.95
N VAL A 140 -14.44 -1.39 -6.74
CA VAL A 140 -14.63 -0.02 -6.26
C VAL A 140 -13.34 0.42 -5.56
N TYR A 141 -12.66 1.41 -6.14
CA TYR A 141 -11.41 1.91 -5.57
C TYR A 141 -11.62 2.48 -4.17
N SER A 142 -10.90 1.95 -3.17
CA SER A 142 -11.15 2.27 -1.77
C SER A 142 -9.85 2.36 -0.95
N ASN A 143 -9.81 3.33 -0.03
CA ASN A 143 -8.78 3.39 1.00
C ASN A 143 -9.03 2.37 2.13
N PHE A 144 -10.29 2.02 2.39
CA PHE A 144 -10.69 0.97 3.34
C PHE A 144 -9.93 -0.33 3.09
N CYS A 145 -9.94 -0.82 1.85
CA CYS A 145 -9.36 -2.11 1.51
C CYS A 145 -7.89 -2.24 1.96
N SER A 146 -7.07 -1.24 1.65
CA SER A 146 -5.65 -1.26 2.02
C SER A 146 -5.42 -1.04 3.51
N TYR A 147 -6.22 -0.16 4.14
CA TYR A 147 -6.09 0.13 5.56
C TYR A 147 -6.50 -1.07 6.41
N ILE A 148 -7.66 -1.68 6.15
CA ILE A 148 -8.14 -2.86 6.89
C ILE A 148 -7.22 -4.07 6.67
N LEU A 149 -6.70 -4.25 5.46
CA LEU A 149 -5.69 -5.30 5.21
C LEU A 149 -4.41 -5.06 6.02
N SER A 150 -3.95 -3.81 6.13
CA SER A 150 -2.80 -3.47 6.96
C SER A 150 -3.03 -3.82 8.43
N VAL A 151 -4.17 -3.42 9.00
CA VAL A 151 -4.52 -3.72 10.39
C VAL A 151 -4.59 -5.23 10.62
N LEU A 152 -5.19 -5.99 9.67
CA LEU A 152 -5.24 -7.46 9.76
C LEU A 152 -3.83 -8.07 9.79
N LEU A 153 -2.92 -7.58 8.94
CA LEU A 153 -1.54 -8.08 8.90
C LEU A 153 -0.78 -7.74 10.19
N GLU A 154 -1.02 -6.58 10.78
CA GLU A 154 -0.44 -6.19 12.07
C GLU A 154 -0.93 -7.11 13.21
N GLU A 155 -2.22 -7.39 13.28
CA GLU A 155 -2.81 -8.33 14.25
C GLU A 155 -2.23 -9.75 14.08
N LYS A 156 -2.15 -10.24 12.85
CA LYS A 156 -1.64 -11.58 12.53
C LYS A 156 -0.14 -11.74 12.80
N SER A 157 0.66 -10.72 12.50
CA SER A 157 2.12 -10.75 12.66
C SER A 157 2.59 -10.36 14.05
N GLY A 158 1.73 -9.74 14.87
CA GLY A 158 2.07 -9.21 16.19
C GLY A 158 2.99 -7.99 16.15
N THR A 159 3.13 -7.32 14.97
CA THR A 159 3.98 -6.15 14.81
C THR A 159 3.40 -5.17 13.81
N GLY A 160 3.68 -3.87 13.95
CA GLY A 160 3.22 -2.85 13.01
C GLY A 160 3.74 -3.12 11.58
N LEU A 161 2.91 -2.79 10.57
CA LEU A 161 3.17 -3.06 9.15
C LEU A 161 4.55 -2.59 8.69
N LEU A 162 4.97 -1.37 9.08
CA LEU A 162 6.29 -0.84 8.73
C LEU A 162 7.42 -1.73 9.24
N ASN A 163 7.33 -2.18 10.51
CA ASN A 163 8.32 -3.07 11.11
C ASN A 163 8.26 -4.47 10.49
N TYR A 164 7.05 -4.96 10.18
CA TYR A 164 6.88 -6.23 9.47
C TYR A 164 7.61 -6.25 8.12
N LEU A 165 7.49 -5.14 7.36
CA LEU A 165 8.15 -5.00 6.06
C LEU A 165 9.64 -4.63 6.17
N ARG A 166 10.12 -4.07 7.27
CA ARG A 166 11.48 -3.54 7.41
C ARG A 166 12.53 -4.55 6.95
N TYR A 167 12.62 -5.68 7.61
CA TYR A 167 13.64 -6.71 7.32
C TYR A 167 13.23 -7.66 6.20
N ARG A 168 11.93 -7.81 5.94
CA ARG A 168 11.39 -8.71 4.94
C ARG A 168 11.41 -8.13 3.53
N PHE A 169 11.34 -6.82 3.45
CA PHE A 169 11.20 -6.13 2.18
C PHE A 169 12.11 -4.90 2.05
N PHE A 170 11.96 -3.90 2.89
CA PHE A 170 12.58 -2.60 2.68
C PHE A 170 14.13 -2.67 2.68
N GLU A 171 14.72 -3.26 3.69
CA GLU A 171 16.19 -3.40 3.75
C GLU A 171 16.76 -4.27 2.63
N PRO A 172 16.20 -5.46 2.29
CA PRO A 172 16.66 -6.26 1.16
C PRO A 172 16.63 -5.54 -0.19
N VAL A 173 15.67 -4.61 -0.41
CA VAL A 173 15.62 -3.83 -1.65
C VAL A 173 16.36 -2.50 -1.56
N GLY A 174 17.07 -2.25 -0.47
CA GLY A 174 17.89 -1.06 -0.27
C GLY A 174 17.09 0.19 0.05
N ILE A 175 15.95 0.06 0.73
CA ILE A 175 15.12 1.17 1.25
C ILE A 175 15.26 1.20 2.78
N PRO A 176 16.30 1.82 3.33
CA PRO A 176 16.53 1.80 4.77
C PRO A 176 15.57 2.76 5.48
N ASN A 177 14.90 2.27 6.52
CA ASN A 177 14.07 3.07 7.42
C ASN A 177 13.13 4.06 6.70
N PRO A 178 12.19 3.61 5.85
CA PRO A 178 11.19 4.50 5.30
C PRO A 178 10.25 4.99 6.39
N ASP A 179 9.62 6.14 6.16
CA ASP A 179 8.61 6.69 7.06
C ASP A 179 7.22 6.35 6.54
N TRP A 180 6.30 5.99 7.44
CA TRP A 180 4.90 5.79 7.11
C TRP A 180 4.02 6.49 8.14
N THR A 181 3.15 7.38 7.69
CA THR A 181 2.20 8.06 8.57
C THR A 181 1.31 7.05 9.28
N LEU A 182 1.10 7.26 10.58
CA LEU A 182 0.25 6.42 11.40
C LEU A 182 -1.11 7.09 11.66
N CYS A 183 -2.14 6.28 11.84
CA CYS A 183 -3.42 6.72 12.41
C CYS A 183 -3.29 6.93 13.93
N PRO A 184 -4.30 7.51 14.61
CA PRO A 184 -4.24 7.74 16.06
C PRO A 184 -4.07 6.48 16.90
N GLN A 185 -4.41 5.30 16.38
CA GLN A 185 -4.23 4.01 17.06
C GLN A 185 -2.86 3.37 16.80
N GLY A 186 -2.00 4.02 16.00
CA GLY A 186 -0.65 3.55 15.68
C GLY A 186 -0.55 2.62 14.47
N HIS A 187 -1.66 2.34 13.76
CA HIS A 187 -1.63 1.58 12.51
C HIS A 187 -1.13 2.45 11.36
N CYS A 188 -0.39 1.87 10.42
CA CYS A 188 -0.02 2.57 9.19
C CYS A 188 -1.28 3.01 8.43
N MET A 189 -1.26 4.22 7.84
CA MET A 189 -2.35 4.69 6.98
C MET A 189 -2.56 3.76 5.77
N ALA A 190 -1.54 3.06 5.35
CA ALA A 190 -1.55 2.00 4.34
C ALA A 190 -2.06 2.44 2.95
N ALA A 191 -3.20 3.10 2.87
CA ALA A 191 -3.76 3.62 1.63
C ALA A 191 -2.92 4.76 1.01
N ASN A 192 -2.18 5.47 1.86
CA ASN A 192 -1.22 6.53 1.52
C ASN A 192 -0.21 6.67 2.68
N GLY A 193 0.57 7.77 2.67
CA GLY A 193 1.42 8.15 3.80
C GLY A 193 2.76 7.44 3.89
N LEU A 194 3.15 6.62 2.93
CA LEU A 194 4.51 6.12 2.80
C LEU A 194 5.38 7.19 2.14
N TYR A 195 6.56 7.45 2.71
CA TYR A 195 7.51 8.45 2.20
C TYR A 195 8.74 7.78 1.63
N LEU A 196 8.99 8.01 0.35
CA LEU A 196 10.16 7.47 -0.36
C LEU A 196 10.82 8.57 -1.21
N THR A 197 12.11 8.43 -1.43
CA THR A 197 12.81 9.15 -2.49
C THR A 197 12.46 8.56 -3.85
N ILE A 198 12.70 9.31 -4.92
CA ILE A 198 12.50 8.81 -6.29
C ILE A 198 13.38 7.57 -6.57
N ASP A 199 14.59 7.49 -6.01
CA ASP A 199 15.47 6.34 -6.19
C ASP A 199 14.95 5.10 -5.45
N GLU A 200 14.40 5.26 -4.24
CA GLU A 200 13.78 4.19 -3.49
C GLU A 200 12.54 3.65 -4.20
N LEU A 201 11.72 4.55 -4.76
CA LEU A 201 10.56 4.17 -5.56
C LEU A 201 10.98 3.44 -6.86
N ALA A 202 12.06 3.90 -7.52
CA ALA A 202 12.58 3.24 -8.70
C ALA A 202 13.06 1.80 -8.40
N ARG A 203 13.69 1.53 -7.25
CA ARG A 203 14.09 0.17 -6.84
C ARG A 203 12.88 -0.76 -6.75
N PHE A 204 11.79 -0.28 -6.18
CA PHE A 204 10.52 -1.02 -6.15
C PHE A 204 9.99 -1.29 -7.56
N GLY A 205 9.97 -0.27 -8.44
CA GLY A 205 9.56 -0.42 -9.83
C GLY A 205 10.40 -1.47 -10.60
N HIS A 206 11.73 -1.46 -10.41
CA HIS A 206 12.64 -2.45 -11.00
C HIS A 206 12.34 -3.87 -10.52
N LEU A 207 12.04 -4.03 -9.23
CA LEU A 207 11.67 -5.32 -8.66
C LEU A 207 10.41 -5.88 -9.33
N LEU A 208 9.38 -5.06 -9.50
CA LEU A 208 8.12 -5.44 -10.16
C LEU A 208 8.35 -5.79 -11.64
N LEU A 209 9.19 -5.01 -12.35
CA LEU A 209 9.48 -5.21 -13.76
C LEU A 209 10.17 -6.55 -14.04
N LYS A 210 11.05 -7.01 -13.14
CA LYS A 210 11.81 -8.25 -13.31
C LYS A 210 10.98 -9.53 -13.16
N LYS A 211 9.68 -9.45 -12.90
CA LYS A 211 8.76 -10.60 -12.70
C LYS A 211 9.22 -11.64 -11.66
N ASN A 212 10.32 -11.37 -10.96
CA ASN A 212 10.94 -12.27 -9.98
C ASN A 212 10.70 -11.80 -8.53
N VAL A 213 9.62 -11.05 -8.31
CA VAL A 213 9.32 -10.46 -7.01
C VAL A 213 9.34 -11.52 -5.91
N LEU A 214 8.78 -12.71 -6.16
CA LEU A 214 8.75 -13.81 -5.18
C LEU A 214 10.10 -14.54 -5.06
N ASN A 215 10.91 -14.60 -6.11
CA ASN A 215 12.21 -15.26 -6.07
C ASN A 215 13.30 -14.41 -5.40
N ALA A 216 13.24 -13.09 -5.51
CA ALA A 216 14.15 -12.19 -4.80
C ALA A 216 14.05 -12.34 -3.27
N PHE A 217 12.85 -12.69 -2.76
CA PHE A 217 12.65 -12.95 -1.33
C PHE A 217 13.12 -14.34 -0.87
N LYS A 218 13.11 -15.35 -1.74
CA LYS A 218 13.61 -16.68 -1.39
C LYS A 218 15.12 -16.70 -1.09
N THR A 219 15.89 -15.86 -1.79
CA THR A 219 17.35 -15.82 -1.63
C THR A 219 17.83 -15.02 -0.42
N SER A 220 17.04 -14.04 0.06
CA SER A 220 17.44 -13.24 1.23
C SER A 220 17.16 -13.95 2.56
N ILE A 221 16.12 -14.78 2.64
CA ILE A 221 15.76 -15.52 3.85
C ILE A 221 16.68 -16.76 4.02
N GLY A 222 17.04 -17.45 2.94
CA GLY A 222 17.96 -18.61 3.02
C GLY A 222 19.40 -18.29 3.42
N LYS A 223 19.79 -17.00 3.51
CA LYS A 223 21.10 -16.58 4.01
C LYS A 223 21.11 -16.17 5.48
N SER A 224 19.95 -16.01 6.09
CA SER A 224 19.79 -15.64 7.50
C SER A 224 19.82 -16.85 8.46
N GLU A 225 19.55 -18.06 7.95
CA GLU A 225 19.53 -19.28 8.78
C GLU A 225 20.88 -20.01 8.83
N ALA A 226 21.93 -19.45 8.22
CA ALA A 226 23.28 -20.05 8.16
C ALA A 226 24.33 -19.21 8.91
N LYS A 227 23.95 -18.63 10.06
CA LYS A 227 24.93 -18.06 11.01
C LYS A 227 24.54 -18.34 12.46
#